data_72af33487921bde8fd9067dc1ec7a524
#
_entry.id   72af33487921bde8fd9067dc1ec7a524
#
_cell.length_a   1.000
_cell.length_b   1.000
_cell.length_c   1.000
_cell.angle_alpha   90.00
_cell.angle_beta   90.00
_cell.angle_gamma   90.00
#
_symmetry.space_group_name_H-M   'P 1'
#
loop_
_entity.id
_entity.type
_entity.pdbx_description
1 polymer ?
#
loop_
_entity_poly.entity_id
_entity_poly.type
_entity_poly.pdbx_seq_one_letter_code
_entity_poly.pdbx_strand_id
1 'polypeptide(L)'
;MLLLLTSGTTGASKAAICSQGRLAALGASNCAKYDIGRADVCYCPMPLFHGNALMALWAPALSAGATIALTERFSATGFLPDVRHFAATYFTYVGKAISYILGRPESADDADNHLTHAFGTEASPEDVAAFLHRFGCRLVEGYGSSEGGGLLRQAPDARRARSECRARA
;
A
#
# COMPACT_ATOMS: atom_id res chain seq x y z
N MET A 1 8.36 -1.48 -21.81
CA MET A 1 8.91 -2.65 -21.13
C MET A 1 9.72 -2.16 -19.95
N LEU A 2 9.50 -2.71 -18.77
CA LEU A 2 10.26 -2.43 -17.56
C LEU A 2 11.05 -3.68 -17.18
N LEU A 3 12.25 -3.47 -16.64
CA LEU A 3 13.06 -4.51 -16.01
C LEU A 3 13.09 -4.24 -14.50
N LEU A 4 12.54 -5.16 -13.73
CA LEU A 4 12.55 -5.11 -12.28
C LEU A 4 13.68 -5.99 -11.77
N LEU A 5 14.67 -5.38 -11.14
CA LEU A 5 15.80 -6.11 -10.58
C LEU A 5 15.38 -6.77 -9.27
N THR A 6 15.64 -8.06 -9.16
CA THR A 6 15.40 -8.85 -7.93
C THR A 6 16.71 -9.43 -7.42
N SER A 7 16.82 -9.54 -6.09
CA SER A 7 17.94 -10.27 -5.48
C SER A 7 17.73 -11.76 -5.73
N GLY A 8 18.41 -12.32 -6.74
CA GLY A 8 18.32 -13.75 -7.02
C GLY A 8 18.78 -14.62 -5.83
N THR A 9 18.12 -15.74 -5.60
CA THR A 9 18.45 -16.72 -4.55
C THR A 9 19.86 -17.33 -4.68
N THR A 10 20.49 -17.15 -5.85
CA THR A 10 21.84 -17.65 -6.19
C THR A 10 22.93 -16.58 -6.15
N GLY A 11 22.64 -15.39 -5.58
CA GLY A 11 23.62 -14.30 -5.42
C GLY A 11 23.77 -13.37 -6.62
N ALA A 12 23.32 -13.75 -7.82
CA ALA A 12 23.29 -12.86 -8.98
C ALA A 12 21.91 -12.17 -9.09
N SER A 13 21.90 -10.85 -9.28
CA SER A 13 20.68 -10.10 -9.55
C SER A 13 20.02 -10.58 -10.84
N LYS A 14 18.71 -10.83 -10.79
CA LYS A 14 17.90 -11.20 -11.95
C LYS A 14 17.01 -10.03 -12.35
N ALA A 15 16.70 -9.91 -13.63
CA ALA A 15 15.79 -8.91 -14.15
C ALA A 15 14.46 -9.58 -14.54
N ALA A 16 13.40 -9.29 -13.80
CA ALA A 16 12.05 -9.69 -14.18
C ALA A 16 11.51 -8.75 -15.26
N ILE A 17 11.05 -9.30 -16.36
CA ILE A 17 10.46 -8.53 -17.48
C ILE A 17 9.00 -8.22 -17.14
N CYS A 18 8.67 -6.92 -17.05
CA CYS A 18 7.31 -6.45 -16.92
C CYS A 18 6.87 -5.71 -18.19
N SER A 19 5.95 -6.29 -18.95
CA SER A 19 5.38 -5.64 -20.13
C SER A 19 4.43 -4.51 -19.73
N GLN A 20 4.22 -3.54 -20.61
CA GLN A 20 3.22 -2.49 -20.41
C GLN A 20 1.80 -3.08 -20.27
N GLY A 21 1.48 -4.11 -21.08
CA GLY A 21 0.19 -4.80 -20.97
C GLY A 21 -0.02 -5.47 -19.60
N ARG A 22 1.04 -6.09 -19.03
CA ARG A 22 0.98 -6.64 -17.67
C ARG A 22 0.74 -5.53 -16.64
N LEU A 23 1.45 -4.42 -16.76
CA LEU A 23 1.29 -3.30 -15.83
C LEU A 23 -0.12 -2.70 -15.90
N ALA A 24 -0.66 -2.53 -17.11
CA ALA A 24 -2.01 -2.05 -17.32
C ALA A 24 -3.08 -3.00 -16.75
N ALA A 25 -2.93 -4.32 -17.00
CA ALA A 25 -3.85 -5.32 -16.45
C ALA A 25 -3.83 -5.37 -14.91
N LEU A 26 -2.63 -5.29 -14.32
CA LEU A 26 -2.48 -5.20 -12.86
C LEU A 26 -3.07 -3.89 -12.33
N GLY A 27 -2.87 -2.78 -13.04
CA GLY A 27 -3.45 -1.49 -12.70
C GLY A 27 -4.97 -1.56 -12.60
N ALA A 28 -5.64 -2.04 -13.65
CA ALA A 28 -7.10 -2.19 -13.67
C ALA A 28 -7.60 -3.14 -12.57
N SER A 29 -6.96 -4.29 -12.40
CA SER A 29 -7.33 -5.28 -11.39
C SER A 29 -7.16 -4.74 -9.96
N ASN A 30 -6.04 -4.09 -9.68
CA ASN A 30 -5.76 -3.56 -8.35
C ASN A 30 -6.56 -2.30 -8.03
N CYS A 31 -6.87 -1.48 -9.03
CA CYS A 31 -7.79 -0.35 -8.91
C CYS A 31 -9.16 -0.81 -8.37
N ALA A 32 -9.76 -1.82 -9.00
CA ALA A 32 -11.03 -2.39 -8.54
C ALA A 32 -10.90 -3.10 -7.17
N LYS A 33 -9.76 -3.80 -6.96
CA LYS A 33 -9.52 -4.58 -5.72
C LYS A 33 -9.32 -3.72 -4.48
N TYR A 34 -8.68 -2.56 -4.64
CA TYR A 34 -8.37 -1.64 -3.55
C TYR A 34 -9.31 -0.43 -3.53
N ASP A 35 -10.37 -0.44 -4.36
CA ASP A 35 -11.35 0.65 -4.44
C ASP A 35 -10.70 2.02 -4.64
N ILE A 36 -9.71 2.07 -5.55
CA ILE A 36 -9.01 3.31 -5.88
C ILE A 36 -9.77 4.00 -7.00
N GLY A 37 -10.24 5.22 -6.74
CA GLY A 37 -10.98 6.05 -7.66
C GLY A 37 -10.24 7.33 -8.06
N ARG A 38 -10.87 8.12 -8.93
CA ARG A 38 -10.29 9.37 -9.45
C ARG A 38 -10.04 10.43 -8.36
N ALA A 39 -10.81 10.37 -7.27
CA ALA A 39 -10.71 11.32 -6.16
C ALA A 39 -9.58 10.98 -5.17
N ASP A 40 -8.98 9.79 -5.30
CA ASP A 40 -7.96 9.35 -4.37
C ASP A 40 -6.61 10.04 -4.61
N VAL A 41 -5.87 10.18 -3.51
CA VAL A 41 -4.48 10.60 -3.49
C VAL A 41 -3.64 9.44 -2.97
N CYS A 42 -2.87 8.84 -3.86
CA CYS A 42 -2.03 7.68 -3.59
C CYS A 42 -0.62 8.12 -3.18
N TYR A 43 -0.32 8.04 -1.89
CA TYR A 43 0.98 8.40 -1.34
C TYR A 43 2.00 7.28 -1.53
N CYS A 44 3.09 7.58 -2.23
CA CYS A 44 4.14 6.63 -2.59
C CYS A 44 5.44 6.93 -1.83
N PRO A 45 5.64 6.37 -0.62
CA PRO A 45 6.88 6.50 0.11
C PRO A 45 7.95 5.50 -0.35
N MET A 46 7.58 4.58 -1.23
CA MET A 46 8.46 3.52 -1.73
C MET A 46 9.18 3.96 -3.00
N PRO A 47 10.46 3.57 -3.18
CA PRO A 47 11.17 3.83 -4.42
C PRO A 47 10.48 3.19 -5.65
N LEU A 48 10.40 3.93 -6.76
CA LEU A 48 9.71 3.47 -7.97
C LEU A 48 10.36 2.26 -8.66
N PHE A 49 11.60 1.92 -8.32
CA PHE A 49 12.21 0.67 -8.80
C PHE A 49 11.68 -0.57 -8.06
N HIS A 50 10.94 -0.39 -6.97
CA HIS A 50 10.36 -1.50 -6.21
C HIS A 50 9.02 -1.93 -6.82
N GLY A 51 8.83 -3.25 -7.03
CA GLY A 51 7.62 -3.80 -7.63
C GLY A 51 6.32 -3.41 -6.92
N ASN A 52 6.35 -3.29 -5.59
CA ASN A 52 5.20 -2.83 -4.79
C ASN A 52 4.76 -1.41 -5.20
N ALA A 53 5.70 -0.46 -5.29
CA ALA A 53 5.40 0.92 -5.70
C ALA A 53 4.77 0.97 -7.10
N LEU A 54 5.30 0.19 -8.06
CA LEU A 54 4.80 0.20 -9.43
C LEU A 54 3.48 -0.53 -9.59
N MET A 55 3.34 -1.73 -9.01
CA MET A 55 2.23 -2.63 -9.27
C MET A 55 1.04 -2.43 -8.34
N ALA A 56 1.30 -2.04 -7.08
CA ALA A 56 0.24 -1.88 -6.09
C ALA A 56 -0.18 -0.43 -5.87
N LEU A 57 0.59 0.55 -6.35
CA LEU A 57 0.23 1.97 -6.21
C LEU A 57 0.21 2.71 -7.55
N TRP A 58 1.34 2.78 -8.26
CA TRP A 58 1.44 3.57 -9.49
C TRP A 58 0.46 3.13 -10.57
N ALA A 59 0.47 1.83 -10.93
CA ALA A 59 -0.38 1.31 -11.98
C ALA A 59 -1.88 1.46 -11.68
N PRO A 60 -2.39 1.11 -10.47
CA PRO A 60 -3.79 1.35 -10.14
C PRO A 60 -4.14 2.84 -10.08
N ALA A 61 -3.29 3.70 -9.54
CA ALA A 61 -3.53 5.14 -9.52
C ALA A 61 -3.65 5.72 -10.94
N LEU A 62 -2.77 5.33 -11.86
CA LEU A 62 -2.88 5.71 -13.28
C LEU A 62 -4.17 5.18 -13.92
N SER A 63 -4.53 3.93 -13.64
CA SER A 63 -5.74 3.30 -14.17
C SER A 63 -7.00 4.00 -13.70
N ALA A 64 -7.04 4.47 -12.46
CA ALA A 64 -8.14 5.21 -11.87
C ALA A 64 -8.18 6.69 -12.27
N GLY A 65 -7.07 7.24 -12.77
CA GLY A 65 -6.87 8.69 -12.93
C GLY A 65 -6.74 9.40 -11.58
N ALA A 66 -6.25 8.71 -10.54
CA ALA A 66 -5.98 9.23 -9.22
C ALA A 66 -4.71 10.08 -9.19
N THR A 67 -4.57 10.91 -8.16
CA THR A 67 -3.33 11.66 -7.92
C THR A 67 -2.27 10.77 -7.29
N ILE A 68 -1.02 10.92 -7.72
CA ILE A 68 0.13 10.23 -7.11
C ILE A 68 1.00 11.26 -6.40
N ALA A 69 1.10 11.15 -5.08
CA ALA A 69 2.00 11.95 -4.25
C ALA A 69 3.30 11.19 -4.00
N LEU A 70 4.38 11.65 -4.62
CA LEU A 70 5.70 11.01 -4.51
C LEU A 70 6.55 11.69 -3.46
N THR A 71 7.28 10.89 -2.68
CA THR A 71 8.36 11.36 -1.83
C THR A 71 9.68 10.76 -2.26
N GLU A 72 10.76 11.45 -1.97
CA GLU A 72 12.11 11.03 -2.34
C GLU A 72 12.50 9.72 -1.65
N ARG A 73 12.08 9.55 -0.38
CA ARG A 73 12.40 8.38 0.44
C ARG A 73 11.38 8.20 1.57
N PHE A 74 11.24 6.99 2.04
CA PHE A 74 10.47 6.70 3.25
C PHE A 74 11.07 7.39 4.48
N SER A 75 10.20 8.00 5.28
CA SER A 75 10.54 8.56 6.59
C SER A 75 9.41 8.30 7.58
N ALA A 76 9.69 7.58 8.67
CA ALA A 76 8.69 7.34 9.71
C ALA A 76 8.26 8.63 10.43
N THR A 77 9.17 9.62 10.54
CA THR A 77 8.86 10.95 11.10
C THR A 77 8.12 11.84 10.12
N GLY A 78 8.41 11.72 8.82
CA GLY A 78 7.76 12.49 7.76
C GLY A 78 6.43 11.91 7.31
N PHE A 79 6.11 10.67 7.69
CA PHE A 79 4.92 9.96 7.19
C PHE A 79 3.63 10.74 7.42
N LEU A 80 3.30 11.06 8.66
CA LEU A 80 2.04 11.75 8.97
C LEU A 80 1.99 13.20 8.46
N PRO A 81 3.06 14.00 8.58
CA PRO A 81 3.15 15.30 7.90
C PRO A 81 2.89 15.23 6.39
N ASP A 82 3.50 14.27 5.68
CA ASP A 82 3.30 14.10 4.24
C ASP A 82 1.87 13.67 3.91
N VAL A 83 1.34 12.69 4.64
CA VAL A 83 -0.04 12.22 4.49
C VAL A 83 -1.05 13.36 4.61
N ARG A 84 -0.87 14.24 5.60
CA ARG A 84 -1.70 15.43 5.80
C ARG A 84 -1.50 16.46 4.71
N HIS A 85 -0.25 16.77 4.37
CA HIS A 85 0.09 17.76 3.35
C HIS A 85 -0.52 17.44 2.00
N PHE A 86 -0.46 16.17 1.60
CA PHE A 86 -1.02 15.70 0.33
C PHE A 86 -2.50 15.31 0.41
N ALA A 87 -3.12 15.33 1.59
CA ALA A 87 -4.45 14.76 1.84
C ALA A 87 -4.56 13.31 1.31
N ALA A 88 -3.53 12.49 1.59
CA ALA A 88 -3.41 11.13 1.07
C ALA A 88 -4.52 10.22 1.61
N THR A 89 -5.14 9.44 0.72
CA THR A 89 -6.22 8.50 1.05
C THR A 89 -5.77 7.05 1.03
N TYR A 90 -4.70 6.77 0.26
CA TYR A 90 -4.14 5.43 0.07
C TYR A 90 -2.61 5.48 0.07
N PHE A 91 -1.97 4.44 0.59
CA PHE A 91 -0.53 4.25 0.44
C PHE A 91 -0.13 2.77 0.37
N THR A 92 1.15 2.51 0.01
CA THR A 92 1.71 1.16 0.06
C THR A 92 2.95 1.10 0.93
N TYR A 93 3.20 -0.08 1.50
CA TYR A 93 4.34 -0.33 2.37
C TYR A 93 4.92 -1.73 2.17
N VAL A 94 6.16 -1.93 2.61
CA VAL A 94 6.80 -3.25 2.69
C VAL A 94 7.66 -3.33 3.95
N GLY A 95 7.84 -4.53 4.45
CA GLY A 95 8.70 -4.79 5.58
C GLY A 95 8.28 -4.03 6.85
N LYS A 96 9.26 -3.53 7.58
CA LYS A 96 9.07 -2.90 8.88
C LYS A 96 8.59 -1.44 8.84
N ALA A 97 8.13 -0.93 7.69
CA ALA A 97 7.69 0.47 7.59
C ALA A 97 6.59 0.80 8.61
N ILE A 98 5.61 -0.08 8.77
CA ILE A 98 4.51 0.11 9.73
C ILE A 98 5.02 0.16 11.17
N SER A 99 5.86 -0.80 11.58
CA SER A 99 6.41 -0.80 12.94
C SER A 99 7.29 0.42 13.23
N TYR A 100 8.00 0.95 12.23
CA TYR A 100 8.75 2.22 12.40
C TYR A 100 7.84 3.43 12.59
N ILE A 101 6.70 3.49 11.89
CA ILE A 101 5.69 4.56 12.07
C ILE A 101 5.07 4.43 13.47
N LEU A 102 4.66 3.22 13.85
CA LEU A 102 4.07 2.96 15.18
C LEU A 102 5.05 3.20 16.33
N GLY A 103 6.35 3.01 16.10
CA GLY A 103 7.40 3.32 17.07
C GLY A 103 7.62 4.82 17.34
N ARG A 104 6.93 5.72 16.61
CA ARG A 104 6.94 7.15 16.92
C ARG A 104 5.99 7.46 18.08
N PRO A 105 6.29 8.49 18.89
CA PRO A 105 5.38 8.90 19.96
C PRO A 105 3.96 9.12 19.42
N GLU A 106 2.97 8.66 20.15
CA GLU A 106 1.57 8.89 19.82
C GLU A 106 1.15 10.33 20.13
N SER A 107 0.24 10.85 19.31
CA SER A 107 -0.38 12.16 19.49
C SER A 107 -1.90 12.02 19.41
N ALA A 108 -2.63 12.86 20.15
CA ALA A 108 -4.09 12.84 20.17
C ALA A 108 -4.70 13.15 18.78
N ASP A 109 -3.94 13.78 17.90
CA ASP A 109 -4.35 14.16 16.55
C ASP A 109 -3.85 13.20 15.46
N ASP A 110 -3.25 12.05 15.82
CA ASP A 110 -2.76 11.07 14.82
C ASP A 110 -3.88 10.58 13.89
N ALA A 111 -5.10 10.48 14.36
CA ALA A 111 -6.27 10.13 13.56
C ALA A 111 -6.79 11.28 12.67
N ASP A 112 -6.30 12.51 12.84
CA ASP A 112 -6.64 13.63 11.96
C ASP A 112 -5.85 13.55 10.64
N ASN A 113 -6.32 12.68 9.77
CA ASN A 113 -5.77 12.41 8.44
C ASN A 113 -6.87 11.86 7.51
N HIS A 114 -6.57 11.73 6.20
CA HIS A 114 -7.53 11.25 5.19
C HIS A 114 -7.32 9.79 4.77
N LEU A 115 -6.40 9.06 5.38
CA LEU A 115 -6.12 7.67 5.04
C LEU A 115 -7.34 6.79 5.29
N THR A 116 -7.72 6.01 4.31
CA THR A 116 -8.79 5.01 4.42
C THR A 116 -8.23 3.60 4.51
N HIS A 117 -7.26 3.29 3.67
CA HIS A 117 -6.63 1.98 3.63
C HIS A 117 -5.24 2.02 3.01
N ALA A 118 -4.48 0.94 3.20
CA ALA A 118 -3.18 0.74 2.59
C ALA A 118 -3.00 -0.72 2.22
N PHE A 119 -2.13 -0.99 1.25
CA PHE A 119 -1.72 -2.34 0.89
C PHE A 119 -0.23 -2.53 1.12
N GLY A 120 0.12 -3.65 1.72
CA GLY A 120 1.53 -3.98 1.90
C GLY A 120 1.78 -5.43 2.26
N THR A 121 2.98 -5.67 2.72
CA THR A 121 3.47 -6.99 3.12
C THR A 121 4.30 -6.88 4.39
N GLU A 122 4.26 -7.93 5.22
CA GLU A 122 5.12 -8.09 6.40
C GLU A 122 4.76 -7.24 7.63
N ALA A 123 3.57 -6.64 7.70
CA ALA A 123 3.08 -6.11 8.97
C ALA A 123 2.56 -7.26 9.85
N SER A 124 2.87 -7.22 11.15
CA SER A 124 2.33 -8.20 12.09
C SER A 124 0.85 -7.95 12.35
N PRO A 125 0.08 -8.97 12.79
CA PRO A 125 -1.32 -8.77 13.18
C PRO A 125 -1.50 -7.68 14.24
N GLU A 126 -0.55 -7.57 15.16
CA GLU A 126 -0.52 -6.55 16.22
C GLU A 126 -0.33 -5.16 15.63
N ASP A 127 0.62 -5.01 14.68
CA ASP A 127 0.87 -3.75 13.97
C ASP A 127 -0.35 -3.34 13.14
N VAL A 128 -1.02 -4.29 12.48
CA VAL A 128 -2.26 -4.02 11.73
C VAL A 128 -3.36 -3.46 12.63
N ALA A 129 -3.56 -4.08 13.81
CA ALA A 129 -4.55 -3.62 14.78
C ALA A 129 -4.20 -2.25 15.38
N ALA A 130 -2.94 -2.05 15.75
CA ALA A 130 -2.43 -0.80 16.31
C ALA A 130 -2.53 0.36 15.31
N PHE A 131 -2.20 0.10 14.04
CA PHE A 131 -2.28 1.12 12.98
C PHE A 131 -3.72 1.57 12.73
N LEU A 132 -4.66 0.62 12.68
CA LEU A 132 -6.08 0.94 12.55
C LEU A 132 -6.58 1.78 13.74
N HIS A 133 -6.19 1.40 14.96
CA HIS A 133 -6.58 2.13 16.18
C HIS A 133 -6.04 3.56 16.19
N ARG A 134 -4.75 3.73 15.84
CA ARG A 134 -4.05 5.01 15.95
C ARG A 134 -4.40 5.98 14.82
N PHE A 135 -4.46 5.51 13.57
CA PHE A 135 -4.60 6.36 12.39
C PHE A 135 -5.96 6.23 11.68
N GLY A 136 -6.85 5.35 12.14
CA GLY A 136 -8.13 5.08 11.47
C GLY A 136 -7.99 4.39 10.10
N CYS A 137 -6.78 4.01 9.70
CA CYS A 137 -6.46 3.45 8.39
C CYS A 137 -6.38 1.92 8.45
N ARG A 138 -7.08 1.26 7.52
CA ARG A 138 -7.07 -0.21 7.42
C ARG A 138 -5.87 -0.69 6.59
N LEU A 139 -5.03 -1.52 7.18
CA LEU A 139 -3.97 -2.21 6.44
C LEU A 139 -4.49 -3.51 5.82
N VAL A 140 -4.16 -3.72 4.55
CA VAL A 140 -4.47 -4.93 3.78
C VAL A 140 -3.16 -5.66 3.52
N GLU A 141 -2.96 -6.77 4.21
CA GLU A 141 -1.78 -7.62 4.01
C GLU A 141 -1.94 -8.52 2.80
N GLY A 142 -0.85 -8.68 2.06
CA GLY A 142 -0.80 -9.58 0.92
C GLY A 142 0.59 -10.09 0.61
N TYR A 143 0.67 -10.96 -0.37
CA TYR A 143 1.91 -11.47 -0.92
C TYR A 143 1.93 -11.22 -2.43
N GLY A 144 3.06 -10.78 -2.95
CA GLY A 144 3.28 -10.58 -4.37
C GLY A 144 4.73 -10.83 -4.75
N SER A 145 4.96 -11.21 -5.99
CA SER A 145 6.29 -11.45 -6.54
C SER A 145 6.52 -10.57 -7.77
N SER A 146 7.75 -10.06 -7.93
CA SER A 146 8.13 -9.24 -9.08
C SER A 146 8.12 -10.02 -10.39
N GLU A 147 8.37 -11.33 -10.34
CA GLU A 147 8.40 -12.22 -11.50
C GLU A 147 7.01 -12.50 -12.07
N GLY A 148 5.96 -12.34 -11.29
CA GLY A 148 4.60 -12.69 -11.66
C GLY A 148 4.12 -13.88 -10.86
N GLY A 149 2.85 -14.05 -10.80
CA GLY A 149 2.12 -14.94 -9.93
C GLY A 149 0.98 -14.15 -9.31
N GLY A 150 -0.03 -14.81 -8.79
CA GLY A 150 -1.17 -14.14 -8.19
C GLY A 150 -0.76 -13.26 -7.01
N LEU A 151 -1.36 -12.10 -6.92
CA LEU A 151 -1.33 -11.33 -5.68
C LEU A 151 -2.27 -12.02 -4.69
N LEU A 152 -1.72 -12.67 -3.69
CA LEU A 152 -2.49 -13.26 -2.59
C LEU A 152 -2.80 -12.16 -1.58
N ARG A 153 -4.04 -12.11 -1.14
CA ARG A 153 -4.51 -11.22 -0.08
C ARG A 153 -5.03 -12.06 1.08
N GLN A 154 -4.75 -11.65 2.28
CA GLN A 154 -5.40 -12.21 3.45
C GLN A 154 -6.91 -11.95 3.34
N ALA A 155 -7.74 -12.99 3.43
CA ALA A 155 -9.18 -12.83 3.42
C ALA A 155 -9.61 -11.97 4.61
N PRO A 156 -10.57 -11.04 4.45
CA PRO A 156 -11.16 -10.37 5.58
C PRO A 156 -11.73 -11.41 6.53
N ASP A 157 -11.51 -11.28 7.83
CA ASP A 157 -12.11 -12.16 8.81
C ASP A 157 -13.65 -12.09 8.66
N ALA A 158 -14.26 -13.20 8.24
CA ALA A 158 -15.69 -13.28 7.94
C ALA A 158 -16.58 -12.91 9.16
N ARG A 159 -16.03 -12.97 10.38
CA ARG A 159 -16.71 -12.54 11.61
C ARG A 159 -16.77 -11.02 11.74
N ARG A 160 -15.72 -10.32 11.31
CA ARG A 160 -15.62 -8.86 11.40
C ARG A 160 -16.47 -8.15 10.32
N ALA A 161 -16.50 -8.68 9.09
CA ALA A 161 -17.35 -8.15 8.01
C ALA A 161 -18.86 -8.18 8.35
N ARG A 162 -19.31 -9.14 9.15
CA ARG A 162 -20.72 -9.23 9.60
C ARG A 162 -21.06 -8.21 10.68
N SER A 163 -20.12 -7.83 11.55
CA SER A 163 -20.34 -6.82 12.58
C SER A 163 -20.40 -5.39 12.02
N GLU A 164 -19.57 -5.09 11.04
CA GLU A 164 -19.56 -3.77 10.38
C GLU A 164 -20.78 -3.53 9.50
N CYS A 165 -21.32 -4.59 8.88
CA CYS A 165 -22.56 -4.51 8.11
C CYS A 165 -23.79 -4.28 9.03
N ARG A 166 -23.78 -4.81 10.25
CA ARG A 166 -24.87 -4.59 11.24
C ARG A 166 -24.83 -3.22 11.92
N ALA A 167 -23.68 -2.55 11.95
CA ALA A 167 -23.54 -1.23 12.55
C ALA A 167 -23.96 -0.08 11.60
N ARG A 168 -24.20 -0.39 10.32
CA ARG A 168 -24.63 0.59 9.28
C ARG A 168 -26.09 0.40 8.84
N ALA A 169 -26.80 -0.55 9.41
CA ALA A 169 -28.25 -0.76 9.27
C ALA A 169 -28.99 -0.29 10.51
#